data_af0cd09358e38974363adab250aa0331
#
_entry.id   af0cd09358e38974363adab250aa0331
#
_cell.length_a   1.000
_cell.length_b   1.000
_cell.length_c   1.000
_cell.angle_alpha   90.00
_cell.angle_beta   90.00
_cell.angle_gamma   90.00
#
_symmetry.space_group_name_H-M   'P 1'
#
loop_
_entity.id
_entity.type
_entity.pdbx_description
1 polymer ?
#
loop_
_entity_poly.entity_id
_entity_poly.type
_entity_poly.pdbx_seq_one_letter_code
_entity_poly.pdbx_strand_id
1 'polypeptide(L)'
;MKSEIFIKKQNRLLDVRATAAQIARVQRDSGEIPWCPDQKTDPWDHVEAAMGLSIGGYLDEARRAYIWMKRTQNPDGSWYSAYRHGNVADRTRDANMSAYIAVGAYHYYMMTEDRDFLQRLWPSVQRALEFSLNLQSPHGEIYWAISPRGRVDRMALLTGSSSICLSLRCGLAIAARLGHQRPRWTAGLQRLENAIRNKPYRFNVTKSRYAMDWYYPILGGILVGSDARKRIGRNWKRFVVEGQGVRCVFDA
;
A
#
# COMPACT_ATOMS: atom_id res chain seq x y z
N MET A 1 -6.67 -21.48 14.18
CA MET A 1 -5.48 -21.23 15.00
C MET A 1 -5.37 -19.70 15.10
N LYS A 2 -5.78 -19.13 16.25
CA LYS A 2 -5.79 -17.68 16.49
C LYS A 2 -4.36 -17.23 16.75
N SER A 3 -3.76 -16.46 15.84
CA SER A 3 -2.47 -15.82 16.07
C SER A 3 -2.67 -14.61 16.99
N GLU A 4 -2.42 -14.80 18.29
CA GLU A 4 -2.29 -13.69 19.23
C GLU A 4 -0.93 -13.03 19.01
N ILE A 5 -0.93 -11.84 18.41
CA ILE A 5 0.28 -11.02 18.33
C ILE A 5 0.39 -10.25 19.64
N PHE A 6 1.28 -10.70 20.53
CA PHE A 6 1.59 -10.04 21.80
C PHE A 6 2.75 -9.06 21.63
N ILE A 7 2.49 -7.77 21.80
CA ILE A 7 3.54 -6.78 22.08
C ILE A 7 3.51 -6.53 23.60
N LYS A 8 4.43 -7.19 24.32
CA LYS A 8 4.57 -7.05 25.75
C LYS A 8 5.51 -5.89 26.07
N LYS A 9 4.97 -4.69 26.30
CA LYS A 9 5.52 -3.71 27.27
C LYS A 9 4.37 -2.84 27.79
N GLN A 10 4.24 -2.75 29.09
CA GLN A 10 3.19 -2.03 29.84
C GLN A 10 1.76 -2.51 29.57
N ASN A 11 1.37 -3.71 29.95
CA ASN A 11 -0.01 -4.18 30.20
C ASN A 11 -1.18 -3.59 29.35
N ARG A 12 -0.92 -3.02 28.16
CA ARG A 12 -1.93 -2.63 27.20
C ARG A 12 -1.82 -3.54 25.99
N LEU A 13 -2.70 -4.53 25.94
CA LEU A 13 -3.00 -5.27 24.71
C LEU A 13 -3.53 -4.26 23.67
N LEU A 14 -3.00 -4.31 22.44
CA LEU A 14 -3.56 -3.54 21.34
C LEU A 14 -5.00 -4.03 21.12
N ASP A 15 -5.99 -3.16 21.32
CA ASP A 15 -7.38 -3.50 21.07
C ASP A 15 -7.70 -3.29 19.58
N VAL A 16 -7.47 -4.34 18.81
CA VAL A 16 -7.72 -4.36 17.36
C VAL A 16 -9.20 -4.15 17.04
N ARG A 17 -10.11 -4.69 17.89
CA ARG A 17 -11.56 -4.54 17.66
C ARG A 17 -12.02 -3.11 17.89
N ALA A 18 -11.55 -2.46 18.95
CA ALA A 18 -11.88 -1.06 19.21
C ALA A 18 -11.36 -0.15 18.10
N THR A 19 -10.16 -0.41 17.59
CA THR A 19 -9.59 0.32 16.45
C THR A 19 -10.43 0.11 15.17
N ALA A 20 -10.79 -1.13 14.86
CA ALA A 20 -11.64 -1.44 13.70
C ALA A 20 -13.04 -0.84 13.83
N ALA A 21 -13.64 -0.85 15.04
CA ALA A 21 -14.91 -0.19 15.31
C ALA A 21 -14.84 1.32 15.06
N GLN A 22 -13.70 1.97 15.37
CA GLN A 22 -13.49 3.37 15.06
C GLN A 22 -13.44 3.63 13.55
N ILE A 23 -12.74 2.76 12.80
CA ILE A 23 -12.70 2.85 11.33
C ILE A 23 -14.10 2.65 10.74
N ALA A 24 -14.87 1.67 11.22
CA ALA A 24 -16.23 1.42 10.77
C ALA A 24 -17.17 2.64 11.00
N ARG A 25 -17.01 3.34 12.12
CA ARG A 25 -17.81 4.55 12.43
C ARG A 25 -17.56 5.72 11.47
N VAL A 26 -16.35 5.85 10.92
CA VAL A 26 -16.04 6.94 9.98
C VAL A 26 -16.29 6.55 8.52
N GLN A 27 -16.54 5.26 8.24
CA GLN A 27 -16.86 4.80 6.90
C GLN A 27 -18.21 5.39 6.45
N ARG A 28 -18.25 5.91 5.23
CA ARG A 28 -19.48 6.44 4.60
C ARG A 28 -20.33 5.32 4.01
N ASP A 29 -21.60 5.58 3.77
CA ASP A 29 -22.54 4.62 3.13
C ASP A 29 -22.05 4.16 1.75
N SER A 30 -21.32 5.01 1.04
CA SER A 30 -20.69 4.68 -0.24
C SER A 30 -19.61 3.60 -0.13
N GLY A 31 -19.10 3.33 1.08
CA GLY A 31 -17.93 2.50 1.37
C GLY A 31 -16.63 3.27 1.48
N GLU A 32 -16.61 4.58 1.18
CA GLU A 32 -15.45 5.46 1.33
C GLU A 32 -15.01 5.55 2.79
N ILE A 33 -13.69 5.43 3.07
CA ILE A 33 -13.13 5.58 4.41
C ILE A 33 -12.19 6.80 4.39
N PRO A 34 -12.59 7.96 4.96
CA PRO A 34 -11.72 9.13 5.09
C PRO A 34 -10.71 8.96 6.26
N TRP A 35 -9.66 9.77 6.28
CA TRP A 35 -8.68 9.80 7.37
C TRP A 35 -9.33 10.03 8.75
N CYS A 36 -10.30 10.91 8.79
CA CYS A 36 -11.21 11.13 9.90
C CYS A 36 -12.46 11.85 9.34
N PRO A 37 -13.52 12.06 10.14
CA PRO A 37 -14.71 12.79 9.70
C PRO A 37 -14.32 14.09 8.99
N ASP A 38 -14.95 14.39 7.85
CA ASP A 38 -14.76 15.58 7.02
C ASP A 38 -13.36 15.79 6.41
N GLN A 39 -12.45 14.87 6.62
CA GLN A 39 -11.13 14.87 5.97
C GLN A 39 -11.17 14.19 4.59
N LYS A 40 -10.00 14.19 3.94
CA LYS A 40 -9.81 13.53 2.66
C LYS A 40 -9.76 12.00 2.82
N THR A 41 -10.02 11.33 1.71
CA THR A 41 -9.71 9.92 1.47
C THR A 41 -8.61 9.86 0.43
N ASP A 42 -7.55 9.10 0.66
CA ASP A 42 -6.65 8.67 -0.39
C ASP A 42 -6.69 7.14 -0.54
N PRO A 43 -6.33 6.60 -1.72
CA PRO A 43 -6.46 5.17 -1.99
C PRO A 43 -5.60 4.28 -1.10
N TRP A 44 -4.43 4.75 -0.65
CA TRP A 44 -3.53 3.95 0.17
C TRP A 44 -4.09 3.74 1.56
N ASP A 45 -4.34 4.84 2.29
CA ASP A 45 -4.87 4.76 3.67
C ASP A 45 -6.26 4.13 3.70
N HIS A 46 -7.07 4.35 2.66
CA HIS A 46 -8.36 3.68 2.49
C HIS A 46 -8.23 2.14 2.45
N VAL A 47 -7.25 1.62 1.68
CA VAL A 47 -7.01 0.18 1.61
C VAL A 47 -6.44 -0.34 2.93
N GLU A 48 -5.53 0.39 3.59
CA GLU A 48 -5.01 0.01 4.91
C GLU A 48 -6.13 -0.03 5.96
N ALA A 49 -7.03 0.95 5.95
CA ALA A 49 -8.20 0.96 6.81
C ALA A 49 -9.13 -0.24 6.55
N ALA A 50 -9.35 -0.60 5.27
CA ALA A 50 -10.13 -1.79 4.90
C ALA A 50 -9.46 -3.11 5.38
N MET A 51 -8.12 -3.17 5.36
CA MET A 51 -7.38 -4.29 5.94
C MET A 51 -7.58 -4.33 7.47
N GLY A 52 -7.54 -3.18 8.14
CA GLY A 52 -7.82 -3.05 9.58
C GLY A 52 -9.24 -3.51 9.94
N LEU A 53 -10.24 -3.14 9.14
CA LEU A 53 -11.61 -3.63 9.28
C LEU A 53 -11.68 -5.16 9.18
N SER A 54 -10.99 -5.74 8.21
CA SER A 54 -10.96 -7.20 8.02
C SER A 54 -10.39 -7.92 9.24
N ILE A 55 -9.26 -7.43 9.79
CA ILE A 55 -8.63 -8.00 10.99
C ILE A 55 -9.55 -7.89 12.21
N GLY A 56 -10.30 -6.78 12.33
CA GLY A 56 -11.25 -6.55 13.42
C GLY A 56 -12.56 -7.33 13.32
N GLY A 57 -12.79 -8.04 12.19
CA GLY A 57 -14.00 -8.82 11.94
C GLY A 57 -15.14 -8.04 11.27
N TYR A 58 -14.90 -6.79 10.83
CA TYR A 58 -15.84 -5.95 10.10
C TYR A 58 -15.76 -6.24 8.59
N LEU A 59 -16.11 -7.47 8.22
CA LEU A 59 -15.89 -7.99 6.85
C LEU A 59 -16.80 -7.33 5.81
N ASP A 60 -18.02 -6.98 6.17
CA ASP A 60 -18.97 -6.29 5.28
C ASP A 60 -18.51 -4.85 5.01
N GLU A 61 -18.01 -4.15 6.03
CA GLU A 61 -17.42 -2.83 5.92
C GLU A 61 -16.18 -2.86 5.01
N ALA A 62 -15.27 -3.81 5.23
CA ALA A 62 -14.10 -4.01 4.38
C ALA A 62 -14.51 -4.28 2.92
N ARG A 63 -15.53 -5.13 2.71
CA ARG A 63 -16.07 -5.43 1.38
C ARG A 63 -16.63 -4.18 0.70
N ARG A 64 -17.40 -3.34 1.42
CA ARG A 64 -17.88 -2.05 0.90
C ARG A 64 -16.76 -1.12 0.50
N ALA A 65 -15.66 -1.08 1.27
CA ALA A 65 -14.48 -0.29 0.93
C ALA A 65 -13.85 -0.73 -0.40
N TYR A 66 -13.65 -2.03 -0.64
CA TYR A 66 -13.13 -2.52 -1.92
C TYR A 66 -14.11 -2.31 -3.08
N ILE A 67 -15.42 -2.34 -2.85
CA ILE A 67 -16.42 -2.01 -3.86
C ILE A 67 -16.33 -0.52 -4.23
N TRP A 68 -16.11 0.38 -3.26
CA TRP A 68 -15.87 1.80 -3.51
C TRP A 68 -14.63 1.99 -4.40
N MET A 69 -13.51 1.35 -4.09
CA MET A 69 -12.32 1.35 -4.94
C MET A 69 -12.64 0.91 -6.37
N LYS A 70 -13.37 -0.20 -6.54
CA LYS A 70 -13.74 -0.68 -7.87
C LYS A 70 -14.58 0.32 -8.67
N ARG A 71 -15.49 1.05 -8.02
CA ARG A 71 -16.40 2.02 -8.66
C ARG A 71 -15.69 3.33 -9.03
N THR A 72 -14.66 3.72 -8.28
CA THR A 72 -13.96 4.99 -8.44
C THR A 72 -12.68 4.88 -9.27
N GLN A 73 -12.34 3.67 -9.74
CA GLN A 73 -11.16 3.45 -10.56
C GLN A 73 -11.26 4.18 -11.90
N ASN A 74 -10.21 4.93 -12.25
CA ASN A 74 -10.09 5.58 -13.55
C ASN A 74 -9.94 4.55 -14.69
N PRO A 75 -10.29 4.92 -15.94
CA PRO A 75 -10.16 4.00 -17.09
C PRO A 75 -8.75 3.47 -17.32
N ASP A 76 -7.70 4.24 -16.97
CA ASP A 76 -6.30 3.83 -17.07
C ASP A 76 -5.83 2.90 -15.95
N GLY A 77 -6.70 2.57 -14.99
CA GLY A 77 -6.42 1.70 -13.87
C GLY A 77 -5.94 2.41 -12.60
N SER A 78 -5.70 3.71 -12.66
CA SER A 78 -5.31 4.52 -11.52
C SER A 78 -6.49 4.93 -10.64
N TRP A 79 -6.17 5.60 -9.53
CA TRP A 79 -7.07 6.46 -8.76
C TRP A 79 -6.46 7.84 -8.63
N TYR A 80 -7.30 8.83 -8.37
CA TYR A 80 -6.84 10.16 -7.98
C TYR A 80 -6.29 10.13 -6.55
N SER A 81 -5.29 10.97 -6.27
CA SER A 81 -4.58 10.96 -4.98
C SER A 81 -5.41 11.43 -3.80
N ALA A 82 -6.49 12.16 -4.04
CA ALA A 82 -7.40 12.53 -2.95
C ALA A 82 -8.85 12.71 -3.42
N TYR A 83 -9.74 12.29 -2.53
CA TYR A 83 -11.18 12.52 -2.63
C TYR A 83 -11.67 13.23 -1.36
N ARG A 84 -12.74 14.00 -1.47
CA ARG A 84 -13.44 14.59 -0.31
C ARG A 84 -14.93 14.55 -0.57
N HIS A 85 -15.69 13.90 0.31
CA HIS A 85 -17.14 13.70 0.18
C HIS A 85 -17.55 13.13 -1.19
N GLY A 86 -16.80 12.11 -1.65
CA GLY A 86 -17.03 11.47 -2.95
C GLY A 86 -16.55 12.25 -4.17
N ASN A 87 -16.09 13.50 -4.00
CA ASN A 87 -15.59 14.33 -5.08
C ASN A 87 -14.06 14.27 -5.17
N VAL A 88 -13.52 14.39 -6.38
CA VAL A 88 -12.07 14.43 -6.60
C VAL A 88 -11.51 15.75 -6.07
N ALA A 89 -10.59 15.65 -5.09
CA ALA A 89 -9.91 16.79 -4.47
C ALA A 89 -8.49 17.01 -5.04
N ASP A 90 -7.78 15.95 -5.45
CA ASP A 90 -6.48 16.02 -6.11
C ASP A 90 -6.45 15.02 -7.27
N ARG A 91 -6.28 15.54 -8.49
CA ARG A 91 -6.26 14.76 -9.74
C ARG A 91 -4.90 14.14 -10.07
N THR A 92 -3.90 14.25 -9.20
CA THR A 92 -2.65 13.49 -9.31
C THR A 92 -2.97 12.00 -9.26
N ARG A 93 -2.29 11.20 -10.08
CA ARG A 93 -2.45 9.73 -10.13
C ARG A 93 -1.16 9.10 -9.67
N ASP A 94 -1.11 8.71 -8.40
CA ASP A 94 0.06 8.11 -7.76
C ASP A 94 0.15 6.61 -8.10
N ALA A 95 1.34 6.16 -8.51
CA ALA A 95 1.59 4.78 -8.90
C ALA A 95 1.45 3.81 -7.72
N ASN A 96 1.94 4.20 -6.54
CA ASN A 96 1.87 3.37 -5.33
C ASN A 96 0.44 3.28 -4.79
N MET A 97 -0.23 4.43 -4.63
CA MET A 97 -1.62 4.46 -4.17
C MET A 97 -2.53 3.61 -5.07
N SER A 98 -2.26 3.63 -6.40
CA SER A 98 -3.02 2.82 -7.36
C SER A 98 -2.70 1.33 -7.22
N ALA A 99 -1.43 0.94 -7.09
CA ALA A 99 -1.04 -0.46 -6.99
C ALA A 99 -1.55 -1.14 -5.70
N TYR A 100 -1.76 -0.37 -4.63
CA TYR A 100 -1.96 -0.91 -3.29
C TYR A 100 -3.28 -1.71 -3.12
N ILE A 101 -4.25 -1.53 -4.02
CA ILE A 101 -5.46 -2.38 -4.10
C ILE A 101 -5.11 -3.87 -4.17
N ALA A 102 -3.97 -4.25 -4.78
CA ALA A 102 -3.54 -5.64 -4.85
C ALA A 102 -3.18 -6.22 -3.48
N VAL A 103 -2.57 -5.41 -2.60
CA VAL A 103 -2.26 -5.80 -1.20
C VAL A 103 -3.56 -6.03 -0.44
N GLY A 104 -4.49 -5.07 -0.49
CA GLY A 104 -5.76 -5.18 0.20
C GLY A 104 -6.62 -6.34 -0.29
N ALA A 105 -6.74 -6.53 -1.61
CA ALA A 105 -7.52 -7.63 -2.18
C ALA A 105 -6.96 -9.00 -1.79
N TYR A 106 -5.63 -9.16 -1.79
CA TYR A 106 -5.00 -10.41 -1.36
C TYR A 106 -5.15 -10.61 0.15
N HIS A 107 -4.98 -9.56 0.96
CA HIS A 107 -5.22 -9.61 2.40
C HIS A 107 -6.65 -10.03 2.74
N TYR A 108 -7.65 -9.41 2.10
CA TYR A 108 -9.06 -9.77 2.31
C TYR A 108 -9.32 -11.24 1.96
N TYR A 109 -8.76 -11.71 0.83
CA TYR A 109 -8.86 -13.12 0.45
C TYR A 109 -8.21 -14.04 1.49
N MET A 110 -7.04 -13.69 2.03
CA MET A 110 -6.38 -14.49 3.06
C MET A 110 -7.18 -14.58 4.37
N MET A 111 -8.00 -13.55 4.65
CA MET A 111 -8.85 -13.51 5.85
C MET A 111 -10.19 -14.25 5.68
N THR A 112 -10.72 -14.32 4.45
CA THR A 112 -12.10 -14.77 4.18
C THR A 112 -12.19 -16.00 3.32
N GLU A 113 -11.14 -16.32 2.55
CA GLU A 113 -11.11 -17.33 1.48
C GLU A 113 -12.19 -17.09 0.39
N ASP A 114 -12.81 -15.88 0.34
CA ASP A 114 -13.84 -15.50 -0.65
C ASP A 114 -13.21 -15.34 -2.03
N ARG A 115 -13.10 -16.47 -2.74
CA ARG A 115 -12.57 -16.54 -4.11
C ARG A 115 -13.43 -15.78 -5.10
N ASP A 116 -14.75 -15.78 -4.93
CA ASP A 116 -15.68 -15.11 -5.83
C ASP A 116 -15.52 -13.59 -5.75
N PHE A 117 -15.30 -13.07 -4.56
CA PHE A 117 -15.02 -11.66 -4.40
C PHE A 117 -13.64 -11.28 -4.94
N LEU A 118 -12.63 -12.13 -4.73
CA LEU A 118 -11.32 -11.96 -5.35
C LEU A 118 -11.41 -11.91 -6.87
N GLN A 119 -12.17 -12.82 -7.49
CA GLN A 119 -12.43 -12.84 -8.93
C GLN A 119 -13.12 -11.54 -9.40
N ARG A 120 -14.06 -11.01 -8.61
CA ARG A 120 -14.72 -9.72 -8.91
C ARG A 120 -13.81 -8.50 -8.81
N LEU A 121 -12.79 -8.53 -7.96
CA LEU A 121 -11.80 -7.47 -7.82
C LEU A 121 -10.67 -7.58 -8.84
N TRP A 122 -10.44 -8.76 -9.40
CA TRP A 122 -9.32 -9.05 -10.29
C TRP A 122 -9.13 -8.05 -11.43
N PRO A 123 -10.17 -7.65 -12.21
CA PRO A 123 -10.00 -6.67 -13.28
C PRO A 123 -9.47 -5.31 -12.78
N SER A 124 -9.84 -4.90 -11.56
CA SER A 124 -9.34 -3.66 -10.96
C SER A 124 -7.88 -3.79 -10.52
N VAL A 125 -7.52 -4.91 -9.87
CA VAL A 125 -6.14 -5.21 -9.49
C VAL A 125 -5.25 -5.26 -10.73
N GLN A 126 -5.70 -5.92 -11.79
CA GLN A 126 -4.94 -6.04 -13.03
C GLN A 126 -4.64 -4.67 -13.64
N ARG A 127 -5.66 -3.83 -13.84
CA ARG A 127 -5.47 -2.48 -14.41
C ARG A 127 -4.57 -1.61 -13.55
N ALA A 128 -4.69 -1.70 -12.22
CA ALA A 128 -3.89 -0.92 -11.28
C ALA A 128 -2.39 -1.26 -11.36
N LEU A 129 -2.06 -2.54 -11.43
CA LEU A 129 -0.66 -2.97 -11.55
C LEU A 129 -0.09 -2.68 -12.93
N GLU A 130 -0.91 -2.78 -14.00
CA GLU A 130 -0.49 -2.37 -15.34
C GLU A 130 -0.24 -0.85 -15.40
N PHE A 131 -1.08 -0.03 -14.79
CA PHE A 131 -0.84 1.41 -14.67
C PHE A 131 0.52 1.71 -14.03
N SER A 132 0.83 1.08 -12.89
CA SER A 132 2.09 1.30 -12.18
C SER A 132 3.29 0.80 -12.99
N LEU A 133 3.19 -0.36 -13.65
CA LEU A 133 4.25 -0.90 -14.50
C LEU A 133 4.47 -0.08 -15.79
N ASN A 134 3.46 0.65 -16.27
CA ASN A 134 3.62 1.58 -17.40
C ASN A 134 4.47 2.81 -17.02
N LEU A 135 4.64 3.07 -15.73
CA LEU A 135 5.51 4.12 -15.20
C LEU A 135 6.92 3.61 -14.86
N GLN A 136 7.24 2.33 -15.14
CA GLN A 136 8.56 1.78 -14.87
C GLN A 136 9.59 2.31 -15.87
N SER A 137 10.68 2.89 -15.36
CA SER A 137 11.79 3.37 -16.19
C SER A 137 12.59 2.21 -16.80
N PRO A 138 13.39 2.44 -17.84
CA PRO A 138 14.36 1.44 -18.36
C PRO A 138 15.37 0.98 -17.31
N HIS A 139 15.62 1.77 -16.26
CA HIS A 139 16.57 1.43 -15.19
C HIS A 139 15.96 0.62 -14.06
N GLY A 140 14.62 0.47 -14.04
CA GLY A 140 13.87 -0.41 -13.15
C GLY A 140 13.06 0.28 -12.06
N GLU A 141 13.37 1.54 -11.67
CA GLU A 141 12.56 2.32 -10.74
C GLU A 141 11.20 2.68 -11.37
N ILE A 142 10.19 2.93 -10.54
CA ILE A 142 8.87 3.37 -10.99
C ILE A 142 8.72 4.86 -10.66
N TYR A 143 8.35 5.65 -11.66
CA TYR A 143 8.01 7.06 -11.49
C TYR A 143 6.76 7.19 -10.62
N TRP A 144 6.78 8.15 -9.69
CA TRP A 144 5.80 8.15 -8.60
C TRP A 144 4.39 8.53 -9.04
N ALA A 145 4.23 9.39 -10.06
CA ALA A 145 2.89 9.87 -10.42
C ALA A 145 2.76 10.41 -11.85
N ILE A 146 1.51 10.55 -12.26
CA ILE A 146 1.10 11.40 -13.37
C ILE A 146 0.38 12.62 -12.78
N SER A 147 0.85 13.83 -13.14
CA SER A 147 0.30 15.10 -12.68
C SER A 147 -1.16 15.31 -13.15
N PRO A 148 -1.91 16.25 -12.55
CA PRO A 148 -3.26 16.60 -13.01
C PRO A 148 -3.34 17.02 -14.49
N ARG A 149 -2.20 17.50 -15.06
CA ARG A 149 -2.08 17.88 -16.47
C ARG A 149 -1.67 16.72 -17.40
N GLY A 150 -1.67 15.47 -16.89
CA GLY A 150 -1.32 14.28 -17.67
C GLY A 150 0.18 14.07 -17.92
N ARG A 151 1.07 14.82 -17.25
CA ARG A 151 2.53 14.69 -17.40
C ARG A 151 3.08 13.71 -16.36
N VAL A 152 3.93 12.78 -16.81
CA VAL A 152 4.68 11.89 -15.93
C VAL A 152 5.69 12.69 -15.12
N ASP A 153 5.61 12.64 -13.81
CA ASP A 153 6.65 13.12 -12.92
C ASP A 153 7.71 12.00 -12.75
N ARG A 154 8.90 12.26 -13.29
CA ARG A 154 9.98 11.26 -13.35
C ARG A 154 10.75 11.08 -12.04
N MET A 155 10.28 11.67 -10.95
CA MET A 155 10.80 11.37 -9.62
C MET A 155 10.42 9.94 -9.23
N ALA A 156 11.33 9.19 -8.59
CA ALA A 156 11.03 7.90 -7.98
C ALA A 156 11.19 7.99 -6.47
N LEU A 157 10.25 7.40 -5.74
CA LEU A 157 10.23 7.35 -4.28
C LEU A 157 10.58 5.93 -3.81
N LEU A 158 11.50 5.83 -2.86
CA LEU A 158 11.93 4.53 -2.33
C LEU A 158 10.76 3.82 -1.61
N THR A 159 10.02 4.54 -0.78
CA THR A 159 8.81 4.05 -0.10
C THR A 159 7.79 3.53 -1.11
N GLY A 160 7.39 4.37 -2.09
CA GLY A 160 6.39 4.01 -3.09
C GLY A 160 6.82 2.81 -3.93
N SER A 161 8.08 2.79 -4.39
CA SER A 161 8.64 1.67 -5.14
C SER A 161 8.69 0.38 -4.32
N SER A 162 9.02 0.46 -3.03
CA SER A 162 9.01 -0.71 -2.13
C SER A 162 7.60 -1.26 -1.91
N SER A 163 6.62 -0.38 -1.76
CA SER A 163 5.21 -0.77 -1.63
C SER A 163 4.68 -1.37 -2.94
N ILE A 164 5.09 -0.86 -4.10
CA ILE A 164 4.73 -1.45 -5.40
C ILE A 164 5.34 -2.86 -5.56
N CYS A 165 6.54 -3.13 -5.03
CA CYS A 165 7.06 -4.51 -4.98
C CYS A 165 6.12 -5.44 -4.21
N LEU A 166 5.61 -5.02 -3.04
CA LEU A 166 4.63 -5.79 -2.28
C LEU A 166 3.33 -5.98 -3.07
N SER A 167 2.84 -4.92 -3.71
CA SER A 167 1.64 -4.94 -4.54
C SER A 167 1.77 -5.91 -5.71
N LEU A 168 2.92 -5.93 -6.40
CA LEU A 168 3.20 -6.88 -7.49
C LEU A 168 3.25 -8.33 -7.00
N ARG A 169 3.86 -8.59 -5.83
CA ARG A 169 3.88 -9.92 -5.21
C ARG A 169 2.47 -10.41 -4.86
N CYS A 170 1.65 -9.54 -4.25
CA CYS A 170 0.25 -9.85 -3.96
C CYS A 170 -0.54 -10.09 -5.25
N GLY A 171 -0.36 -9.25 -6.26
CA GLY A 171 -1.01 -9.42 -7.56
C GLY A 171 -0.62 -10.71 -8.28
N LEU A 172 0.66 -11.13 -8.21
CA LEU A 172 1.13 -12.42 -8.73
C LEU A 172 0.52 -13.60 -7.95
N ALA A 173 0.41 -13.47 -6.62
CA ALA A 173 -0.26 -14.47 -5.80
C ALA A 173 -1.76 -14.61 -6.15
N ILE A 174 -2.46 -13.48 -6.35
CA ILE A 174 -3.84 -13.47 -6.82
C ILE A 174 -3.94 -14.13 -8.21
N ALA A 175 -3.06 -13.74 -9.14
CA ALA A 175 -3.02 -14.31 -10.50
C ALA A 175 -2.89 -15.83 -10.46
N ALA A 176 -1.95 -16.36 -9.66
CA ALA A 176 -1.75 -17.80 -9.48
C ALA A 176 -3.00 -18.49 -8.91
N ARG A 177 -3.66 -17.90 -7.91
CA ARG A 177 -4.92 -18.43 -7.32
C ARG A 177 -6.06 -18.48 -8.31
N LEU A 178 -6.10 -17.53 -9.26
CA LEU A 178 -7.13 -17.46 -10.30
C LEU A 178 -6.75 -18.16 -11.61
N GLY A 179 -5.57 -18.79 -11.69
CA GLY A 179 -5.12 -19.51 -12.90
C GLY A 179 -4.56 -18.60 -14.00
N HIS A 180 -4.13 -17.39 -13.69
CA HIS A 180 -3.56 -16.46 -14.65
C HIS A 180 -2.03 -16.43 -14.58
N GLN A 181 -1.36 -16.33 -15.72
CA GLN A 181 0.08 -16.08 -15.83
C GLN A 181 0.34 -14.59 -16.12
N ARG A 182 1.34 -14.00 -15.49
CA ARG A 182 1.71 -12.57 -15.64
C ARG A 182 3.24 -12.39 -15.75
N PRO A 183 3.86 -12.87 -16.83
CA PRO A 183 5.32 -12.82 -16.99
C PRO A 183 5.85 -11.39 -16.98
N ARG A 184 5.12 -10.42 -17.55
CA ARG A 184 5.47 -8.99 -17.50
C ARG A 184 5.57 -8.46 -16.06
N TRP A 185 4.68 -8.90 -15.17
CA TRP A 185 4.71 -8.47 -13.77
C TRP A 185 5.90 -9.06 -13.03
N THR A 186 6.22 -10.33 -13.28
CA THR A 186 7.41 -10.98 -12.73
C THR A 186 8.68 -10.26 -13.16
N ALA A 187 8.83 -9.98 -14.45
CA ALA A 187 9.99 -9.24 -14.97
C ALA A 187 10.04 -7.79 -14.43
N GLY A 188 8.89 -7.12 -14.32
CA GLY A 188 8.79 -5.77 -13.74
C GLY A 188 9.20 -5.74 -12.26
N LEU A 189 8.73 -6.70 -11.47
CA LEU A 189 9.10 -6.86 -10.07
C LEU A 189 10.61 -7.08 -9.92
N GLN A 190 11.20 -7.98 -10.69
CA GLN A 190 12.65 -8.25 -10.65
C GLN A 190 13.49 -7.01 -10.97
N ARG A 191 13.10 -6.23 -11.99
CA ARG A 191 13.79 -4.96 -12.32
C ARG A 191 13.65 -3.92 -11.20
N LEU A 192 12.47 -3.82 -10.58
CA LEU A 192 12.23 -2.88 -9.48
C LEU A 192 13.03 -3.26 -8.23
N GLU A 193 13.04 -4.53 -7.86
CA GLU A 193 13.85 -5.04 -6.74
C GLU A 193 15.35 -4.80 -6.96
N ASN A 194 15.83 -5.05 -8.18
CA ASN A 194 17.22 -4.76 -8.55
C ASN A 194 17.54 -3.27 -8.44
N ALA A 195 16.63 -2.38 -8.85
CA ALA A 195 16.81 -0.94 -8.71
C ALA A 195 16.90 -0.54 -7.22
N ILE A 196 16.01 -1.06 -6.37
CA ILE A 196 15.99 -0.75 -4.92
C ILE A 196 17.27 -1.25 -4.23
N ARG A 197 17.74 -2.46 -4.56
CA ARG A 197 18.96 -3.04 -3.93
C ARG A 197 20.23 -2.38 -4.41
N ASN A 198 20.36 -2.14 -5.71
CA ASN A 198 21.66 -1.90 -6.35
C ASN A 198 21.79 -0.49 -6.94
N LYS A 199 20.71 0.30 -7.00
CA LYS A 199 20.70 1.64 -7.60
C LYS A 199 20.00 2.67 -6.70
N PRO A 200 20.40 2.82 -5.40
CA PRO A 200 19.70 3.72 -4.46
C PRO A 200 19.71 5.19 -4.91
N TYR A 201 20.67 5.58 -5.72
CA TYR A 201 20.78 6.93 -6.31
C TYR A 201 19.67 7.26 -7.32
N ARG A 202 18.86 6.28 -7.74
CA ARG A 202 17.69 6.50 -8.63
C ARG A 202 16.47 7.03 -7.87
N PHE A 203 16.49 6.96 -6.55
CA PHE A 203 15.38 7.39 -5.71
C PHE A 203 15.68 8.75 -5.06
N ASN A 204 14.62 9.52 -4.79
CA ASN A 204 14.76 10.85 -4.19
C ASN A 204 15.35 10.77 -2.77
N VAL A 205 16.64 11.09 -2.66
CA VAL A 205 17.38 11.01 -1.40
C VAL A 205 16.90 11.98 -0.31
N THR A 206 16.21 13.07 -0.68
CA THR A 206 15.67 14.02 0.30
C THR A 206 14.57 13.42 1.16
N LYS A 207 13.98 12.30 0.70
CA LYS A 207 12.96 11.54 1.44
C LYS A 207 13.54 10.60 2.50
N SER A 208 14.86 10.39 2.53
CA SER A 208 15.51 9.52 3.52
C SER A 208 15.33 9.96 4.99
N ARG A 209 14.88 11.21 5.21
CA ARG A 209 14.49 11.72 6.53
C ARG A 209 13.13 11.19 7.03
N TYR A 210 12.34 10.53 6.19
CA TYR A 210 11.07 9.93 6.55
C TYR A 210 11.24 8.46 6.94
N ALA A 211 10.56 8.02 8.00
CA ALA A 211 10.66 6.67 8.51
C ALA A 211 10.23 5.61 7.49
N MET A 212 9.29 5.94 6.62
CA MET A 212 8.81 5.02 5.58
C MET A 212 9.94 4.62 4.63
N ASP A 213 10.83 5.54 4.24
CA ASP A 213 12.00 5.21 3.43
C ASP A 213 12.97 4.27 4.18
N TRP A 214 12.98 4.31 5.51
CA TRP A 214 13.82 3.44 6.33
C TRP A 214 13.30 2.00 6.37
N TYR A 215 12.00 1.78 6.62
CA TYR A 215 11.48 0.43 6.87
C TYR A 215 10.74 -0.21 5.68
N TYR A 216 10.19 0.54 4.72
CA TYR A 216 9.41 -0.04 3.60
C TYR A 216 10.17 -1.04 2.73
N PRO A 217 11.49 -0.88 2.43
CA PRO A 217 12.23 -1.92 1.71
C PRO A 217 12.26 -3.27 2.43
N ILE A 218 12.08 -3.26 3.77
CA ILE A 218 11.99 -4.47 4.59
C ILE A 218 10.54 -4.98 4.61
N LEU A 219 9.58 -4.09 4.87
CA LEU A 219 8.16 -4.41 4.88
C LEU A 219 7.70 -4.99 3.53
N GLY A 220 8.17 -4.42 2.42
CA GLY A 220 7.96 -4.95 1.07
C GLY A 220 8.72 -6.25 0.76
N GLY A 221 9.53 -6.78 1.70
CA GLY A 221 10.27 -8.02 1.54
C GLY A 221 11.44 -7.95 0.55
N ILE A 222 11.90 -6.74 0.18
CA ILE A 222 13.04 -6.56 -0.71
C ILE A 222 14.34 -6.82 0.06
N LEU A 223 14.48 -6.23 1.24
CA LEU A 223 15.60 -6.46 2.14
C LEU A 223 15.19 -7.47 3.22
N VAL A 224 15.95 -8.54 3.36
CA VAL A 224 15.69 -9.64 4.30
C VAL A 224 16.96 -10.02 5.05
N GLY A 225 16.86 -10.82 6.10
CA GLY A 225 17.99 -11.38 6.82
C GLY A 225 18.95 -10.32 7.39
N SER A 226 20.24 -10.44 7.08
CA SER A 226 21.28 -9.53 7.59
C SER A 226 21.13 -8.11 7.09
N ASP A 227 20.68 -7.91 5.84
CA ASP A 227 20.53 -6.58 5.25
C ASP A 227 19.36 -5.82 5.90
N ALA A 228 18.26 -6.51 6.19
CA ALA A 228 17.15 -5.95 6.96
C ALA A 228 17.62 -5.53 8.37
N ARG A 229 18.34 -6.41 9.09
CA ARG A 229 18.88 -6.10 10.42
C ARG A 229 19.81 -4.90 10.41
N LYS A 230 20.75 -4.84 9.44
CA LYS A 230 21.67 -3.72 9.28
C LYS A 230 20.92 -2.41 9.03
N ARG A 231 19.91 -2.42 8.15
CA ARG A 231 19.12 -1.23 7.83
C ARG A 231 18.32 -0.73 9.04
N ILE A 232 17.65 -1.63 9.77
CA ILE A 232 16.90 -1.29 10.98
C ILE A 232 17.85 -0.71 12.04
N GLY A 233 18.95 -1.42 12.36
CA GLY A 233 19.89 -0.99 13.40
C GLY A 233 20.55 0.36 13.14
N ARG A 234 20.92 0.64 11.87
CA ARG A 234 21.59 1.89 11.48
C ARG A 234 20.79 3.15 11.83
N ASN A 235 19.48 3.11 11.71
CA ASN A 235 18.63 4.29 11.90
C ASN A 235 17.67 4.15 13.09
N TRP A 236 17.81 3.11 13.92
CA TRP A 236 16.93 2.86 15.05
C TRP A 236 16.77 4.08 15.95
N LYS A 237 17.90 4.61 16.44
CA LYS A 237 17.92 5.78 17.35
C LYS A 237 17.35 7.06 16.73
N ARG A 238 17.31 7.17 15.40
CA ARG A 238 16.75 8.32 14.69
C ARG A 238 15.23 8.29 14.65
N PHE A 239 14.65 7.10 14.45
CA PHE A 239 13.21 6.97 14.22
C PHE A 239 12.44 6.43 15.41
N VAL A 240 13.05 5.58 16.25
CA VAL A 240 12.35 4.97 17.38
C VAL A 240 12.44 5.87 18.61
N VAL A 241 11.28 6.18 19.18
CA VAL A 241 11.13 6.89 20.45
C VAL A 241 10.61 5.90 21.47
N GLU A 242 11.40 5.59 22.48
CA GLU A 242 11.06 4.57 23.48
C GLU A 242 9.73 4.91 24.18
N GLY A 243 8.84 3.92 24.26
CA GLY A 243 7.51 4.07 24.87
C GLY A 243 6.48 4.83 24.01
N GLN A 244 6.88 5.43 22.87
CA GLN A 244 5.97 6.21 22.02
C GLN A 244 5.78 5.61 20.62
N GLY A 245 6.82 4.96 20.05
CA GLY A 245 6.74 4.34 18.73
C GLY A 245 7.75 4.91 17.72
N VAL A 246 7.34 5.01 16.46
CA VAL A 246 8.19 5.47 15.36
C VAL A 246 7.76 6.88 14.94
N ARG A 247 8.70 7.84 14.99
CA ARG A 247 8.42 9.19 14.46
C ARG A 247 8.36 9.16 12.92
N CYS A 248 7.45 9.93 12.35
CA CYS A 248 7.24 9.99 10.90
C CYS A 248 8.48 10.55 10.17
N VAL A 249 9.08 11.59 10.74
CA VAL A 249 10.22 12.32 10.17
C VAL A 249 11.20 12.69 11.28
N PHE A 250 12.48 12.73 10.97
CA PHE A 250 13.47 13.36 11.85
C PHE A 250 13.98 14.67 11.22
N ASP A 251 14.25 15.66 12.06
CA ASP A 251 14.89 16.90 11.66
C ASP A 251 16.38 16.62 11.40
N ALA A 252 16.93 17.22 10.34
CA ALA A 252 18.32 17.06 9.94
C ALA A 252 19.28 17.81 10.87
#